data_a89d5028d34e274a586b07117d84f06e
#
_entry.id   a89d5028d34e274a586b07117d84f06e
#
_cell.length_a   1.000
_cell.length_b   1.000
_cell.length_c   1.000
_cell.angle_alpha   90.00
_cell.angle_beta   90.00
_cell.angle_gamma   90.00
#
_symmetry.space_group_name_H-M   'P 1'
#
loop_
_entity.id
_entity.type
_entity.pdbx_description
1 polymer ?
#
loop_
_entity_poly.entity_id
_entity_poly.type
_entity_poly.pdbx_seq_one_letter_code
_entity_poly.pdbx_strand_id
1 'polypeptide(L)'
;MRAKKVAILESRLGAQLADLVAQRGGVPFHAPALAELPDLDPGAIGALLRSLEERPAKAAVFQTGVGTRALFGATDALGLTPKLLEMLSRMVVAVRGPKPTAALRARGVRIDRSAADPFTTREVLECMKDVPVRGERVIVQRYGVVNVELDKALEARGASVIEIPTYRWSLPADTRPLAELIGALERGEMDAAVFTNAEQVRNLFAVAGQLGRSEALRAALNRTLVASIGPVASSALREAKVKVGLESSPPKLGALLSALDSALS
;
A
#
# COMPACT_ATOMS: atom_id res chain seq x y z
N MET A 1 -12.88 -24.84 3.39
CA MET A 1 -11.73 -24.68 4.37
C MET A 1 -12.10 -25.07 5.83
N ARG A 2 -12.96 -26.09 6.01
CA ARG A 2 -13.47 -26.48 7.33
C ARG A 2 -12.34 -26.84 8.32
N ALA A 3 -12.33 -26.16 9.49
CA ALA A 3 -11.34 -26.29 10.56
C ALA A 3 -9.88 -25.96 10.19
N LYS A 4 -9.64 -25.40 9.01
CA LYS A 4 -8.30 -25.01 8.55
C LYS A 4 -7.84 -23.71 9.20
N LYS A 5 -6.63 -23.68 9.76
CA LYS A 5 -6.04 -22.50 10.41
C LYS A 5 -5.37 -21.62 9.35
N VAL A 6 -5.84 -20.37 9.25
CA VAL A 6 -5.40 -19.39 8.26
C VAL A 6 -4.75 -18.18 8.94
N ALA A 7 -3.47 -18.00 8.71
CA ALA A 7 -2.74 -16.81 9.19
C ALA A 7 -3.12 -15.59 8.35
N ILE A 8 -3.51 -14.51 9.02
CA ILE A 8 -3.95 -13.23 8.43
C ILE A 8 -3.00 -12.13 8.91
N LEU A 9 -2.20 -11.60 7.99
CA LEU A 9 -1.25 -10.52 8.27
C LEU A 9 -1.80 -9.13 7.95
N GLU A 10 -3.04 -9.06 7.46
CA GLU A 10 -3.73 -7.81 7.14
C GLU A 10 -4.08 -7.03 8.43
N SER A 11 -3.82 -5.72 8.42
CA SER A 11 -4.08 -4.84 9.56
C SER A 11 -5.44 -4.15 9.43
N ARG A 12 -5.61 -3.35 8.36
CA ARG A 12 -6.77 -2.47 8.21
C ARG A 12 -8.08 -3.22 7.93
N LEU A 13 -8.01 -4.27 7.12
CA LEU A 13 -9.13 -5.16 6.81
C LEU A 13 -9.01 -6.51 7.52
N GLY A 14 -8.14 -6.61 8.53
CA GLY A 14 -7.82 -7.85 9.21
C GLY A 14 -9.04 -8.50 9.86
N ALA A 15 -9.84 -7.73 10.59
CA ALA A 15 -11.08 -8.23 11.19
C ALA A 15 -12.08 -8.72 10.13
N GLN A 16 -12.29 -7.93 9.06
CA GLN A 16 -13.17 -8.34 7.96
C GLN A 16 -12.68 -9.63 7.29
N LEU A 17 -11.36 -9.76 7.08
CA LEU A 17 -10.77 -10.95 6.48
C LEU A 17 -10.90 -12.16 7.42
N ALA A 18 -10.73 -11.96 8.72
CA ALA A 18 -10.93 -12.99 9.73
C ALA A 18 -12.39 -13.50 9.76
N ASP A 19 -13.35 -12.57 9.73
CA ASP A 19 -14.79 -12.91 9.66
C ASP A 19 -15.11 -13.71 8.39
N LEU A 20 -14.55 -13.30 7.25
CA LEU A 20 -14.75 -14.00 5.97
C LEU A 20 -14.13 -15.40 5.95
N VAL A 21 -13.01 -15.63 6.64
CA VAL A 21 -12.40 -16.95 6.85
C VAL A 21 -13.29 -17.80 7.75
N ALA A 22 -13.76 -17.23 8.88
CA ALA A 22 -14.63 -17.92 9.83
C ALA A 22 -15.96 -18.32 9.20
N GLN A 23 -16.60 -17.46 8.39
CA GLN A 23 -17.84 -17.75 7.66
C GLN A 23 -17.69 -18.93 6.70
N ARG A 24 -16.46 -19.23 6.21
CA ARG A 24 -16.15 -20.40 5.40
C ARG A 24 -15.71 -21.62 6.21
N GLY A 25 -15.89 -21.56 7.53
CA GLY A 25 -15.54 -22.64 8.47
C GLY A 25 -14.05 -22.75 8.77
N GLY A 26 -13.22 -21.80 8.37
CA GLY A 26 -11.81 -21.73 8.75
C GLY A 26 -11.60 -21.12 10.15
N VAL A 27 -10.41 -21.29 10.69
CA VAL A 27 -9.99 -20.73 11.98
C VAL A 27 -8.95 -19.62 11.69
N PRO A 28 -9.34 -18.33 11.79
CA PRO A 28 -8.40 -17.25 11.53
C PRO A 28 -7.38 -17.10 12.67
N PHE A 29 -6.12 -16.91 12.31
CA PHE A 29 -5.05 -16.47 13.21
C PHE A 29 -4.61 -15.07 12.78
N HIS A 30 -5.04 -14.05 13.52
CA HIS A 30 -4.79 -12.66 13.16
C HIS A 30 -3.48 -12.17 13.80
N ALA A 31 -2.48 -11.93 12.96
CA ALA A 31 -1.19 -11.37 13.34
C ALA A 31 -0.85 -10.20 12.41
N PRO A 32 -1.35 -8.98 12.67
CA PRO A 32 -1.12 -7.83 11.81
C PRO A 32 0.37 -7.56 11.66
N ALA A 33 0.83 -7.49 10.42
CA ALA A 33 2.26 -7.27 10.13
C ALA A 33 2.58 -5.83 9.71
N LEU A 34 1.57 -4.94 9.75
CA LEU A 34 1.70 -3.58 9.24
C LEU A 34 0.95 -2.61 10.14
N ALA A 35 1.60 -1.49 10.49
CA ALA A 35 0.96 -0.31 11.03
C ALA A 35 1.05 0.84 10.03
N GLU A 36 -0.07 1.54 9.82
CA GLU A 36 -0.10 2.80 9.08
C GLU A 36 0.07 3.94 10.08
N LEU A 37 1.24 4.58 10.07
CA LEU A 37 1.50 5.73 10.93
C LEU A 37 1.32 7.02 10.14
N PRO A 38 0.65 8.05 10.70
CA PRO A 38 0.66 9.38 10.09
C PRO A 38 2.10 9.84 9.85
N ASP A 39 2.36 10.39 8.66
CA ASP A 39 3.67 10.91 8.25
C ASP A 39 3.52 12.35 7.74
N LEU A 40 2.41 12.99 8.08
CA LEU A 40 2.12 14.38 7.78
C LEU A 40 2.60 15.25 8.94
N ASP A 41 3.57 16.11 8.63
CA ASP A 41 3.94 17.22 9.50
C ASP A 41 3.13 18.47 9.08
N PRO A 42 2.28 19.01 9.98
CA PRO A 42 1.52 20.23 9.69
C PRO A 42 2.40 21.41 9.32
N GLY A 43 3.57 21.54 9.93
CA GLY A 43 4.54 22.59 9.61
C GLY A 43 5.11 22.45 8.21
N ALA A 44 5.44 21.20 7.81
CA ALA A 44 5.92 20.89 6.47
C ALA A 44 4.84 21.13 5.39
N ILE A 45 3.57 20.83 5.66
CA ILE A 45 2.47 21.14 4.74
C ILE A 45 2.31 22.65 4.57
N GLY A 46 2.34 23.44 5.64
CA GLY A 46 2.30 24.90 5.56
C GLY A 46 3.48 25.48 4.77
N ALA A 47 4.69 24.99 5.00
CA ALA A 47 5.90 25.39 4.26
C ALA A 47 5.80 25.00 2.77
N LEU A 48 5.31 23.81 2.46
CA LEU A 48 5.09 23.36 1.08
C LEU A 48 4.14 24.31 0.34
N LEU A 49 2.97 24.61 0.92
CA LEU A 49 2.00 25.49 0.27
C LEU A 49 2.56 26.89 0.04
N ARG A 50 3.32 27.45 0.97
CA ARG A 50 4.04 28.72 0.75
C ARG A 50 5.03 28.62 -0.40
N SER A 51 5.85 27.57 -0.42
CA SER A 51 6.79 27.33 -1.53
C SER A 51 6.12 27.18 -2.89
N LEU A 52 4.90 26.64 -2.93
CA LEU A 52 4.11 26.50 -4.16
C LEU A 52 3.47 27.83 -4.62
N GLU A 53 3.26 28.79 -3.70
CA GLU A 53 2.87 30.14 -4.09
C GLU A 53 4.01 30.88 -4.80
N GLU A 54 5.22 30.78 -4.26
CA GLU A 54 6.42 31.41 -4.84
C GLU A 54 6.77 30.81 -6.20
N ARG A 55 6.72 29.48 -6.28
CA ARG A 55 7.00 28.75 -7.50
C ARG A 55 5.97 27.62 -7.68
N PRO A 56 4.94 27.81 -8.51
CA PRO A 56 3.87 26.84 -8.74
C PRO A 56 4.41 25.49 -9.27
N ALA A 57 3.67 24.43 -9.00
CA ALA A 57 3.92 23.13 -9.62
C ALA A 57 3.08 22.97 -10.89
N LYS A 58 3.62 22.27 -11.86
CA LYS A 58 2.96 21.95 -13.13
C LYS A 58 1.90 20.87 -12.98
N ALA A 59 2.17 19.88 -12.14
CA ALA A 59 1.31 18.73 -11.94
C ALA A 59 1.32 18.22 -10.50
N ALA A 60 0.25 17.52 -10.13
CA ALA A 60 0.13 16.80 -8.87
C ALA A 60 -0.33 15.35 -9.15
N VAL A 61 0.42 14.36 -8.66
CA VAL A 61 0.15 12.94 -8.81
C VAL A 61 -0.35 12.36 -7.49
N PHE A 62 -1.58 11.86 -7.47
CA PHE A 62 -2.20 11.25 -6.29
C PHE A 62 -2.22 9.72 -6.43
N GLN A 63 -1.51 9.05 -5.53
CA GLN A 63 -1.32 7.60 -5.62
C GLN A 63 -2.36 6.78 -4.84
N THR A 64 -2.89 7.31 -3.71
CA THR A 64 -3.85 6.56 -2.88
C THR A 64 -4.96 7.43 -2.32
N GLY A 65 -6.16 6.84 -2.18
CA GLY A 65 -7.28 7.54 -1.54
C GLY A 65 -7.07 7.80 -0.05
N VAL A 66 -6.32 6.95 0.65
CA VAL A 66 -5.98 7.16 2.08
C VAL A 66 -5.08 8.39 2.20
N GLY A 67 -3.98 8.45 1.45
CA GLY A 67 -3.09 9.59 1.48
C GLY A 67 -3.74 10.89 1.00
N THR A 68 -4.60 10.81 -0.01
CA THR A 68 -5.39 11.97 -0.45
C THR A 68 -6.26 12.51 0.67
N ARG A 69 -7.02 11.64 1.36
CA ARG A 69 -7.85 12.06 2.51
C ARG A 69 -7.02 12.58 3.67
N ALA A 70 -5.86 11.97 3.96
CA ALA A 70 -4.96 12.44 5.00
C ALA A 70 -4.43 13.85 4.72
N LEU A 71 -4.04 14.13 3.46
CA LEU A 71 -3.60 15.46 3.04
C LEU A 71 -4.72 16.50 3.25
N PHE A 72 -5.94 16.21 2.78
CA PHE A 72 -7.06 17.12 2.98
C PHE A 72 -7.44 17.28 4.45
N GLY A 73 -7.41 16.22 5.25
CA GLY A 73 -7.64 16.30 6.70
C GLY A 73 -6.62 17.22 7.40
N ALA A 74 -5.35 17.13 7.02
CA ALA A 74 -4.31 18.02 7.55
C ALA A 74 -4.53 19.48 7.12
N THR A 75 -4.87 19.73 5.85
CA THR A 75 -5.15 21.09 5.38
C THR A 75 -6.45 21.65 5.94
N ASP A 76 -7.46 20.82 6.20
CA ASP A 76 -8.70 21.22 6.91
C ASP A 76 -8.37 21.71 8.34
N ALA A 77 -7.57 20.93 9.07
CA ALA A 77 -7.16 21.27 10.44
C ALA A 77 -6.32 22.56 10.52
N LEU A 78 -5.59 22.89 9.46
CA LEU A 78 -4.80 24.12 9.34
C LEU A 78 -5.55 25.29 8.71
N GLY A 79 -6.79 25.12 8.25
CA GLY A 79 -7.53 26.12 7.49
C GLY A 79 -6.95 26.43 6.10
N LEU A 80 -6.13 25.52 5.56
CA LEU A 80 -5.39 25.69 4.30
C LEU A 80 -6.03 24.99 3.09
N THR A 81 -7.14 24.28 3.28
CA THR A 81 -7.83 23.58 2.18
C THR A 81 -8.25 24.49 1.02
N PRO A 82 -8.79 25.70 1.22
CA PRO A 82 -9.12 26.60 0.11
C PRO A 82 -7.91 26.92 -0.75
N LYS A 83 -6.75 27.15 -0.12
CA LYS A 83 -5.47 27.43 -0.78
C LYS A 83 -4.97 26.23 -1.58
N LEU A 84 -5.03 25.02 -1.01
CA LEU A 84 -4.68 23.79 -1.73
C LEU A 84 -5.57 23.59 -2.96
N LEU A 85 -6.89 23.80 -2.83
CA LEU A 85 -7.85 23.68 -3.95
C LEU A 85 -7.55 24.68 -5.06
N GLU A 86 -7.25 25.94 -4.71
CA GLU A 86 -6.84 26.96 -5.68
C GLU A 86 -5.59 26.54 -6.45
N MET A 87 -4.57 26.03 -5.75
CA MET A 87 -3.35 25.55 -6.39
C MET A 87 -3.62 24.37 -7.32
N LEU A 88 -4.39 23.36 -6.86
CA LEU A 88 -4.76 22.21 -7.67
C LEU A 88 -5.58 22.60 -8.91
N SER A 89 -6.35 23.68 -8.86
CA SER A 89 -7.12 24.17 -10.02
C SER A 89 -6.23 24.62 -11.19
N ARG A 90 -4.98 24.98 -10.89
CA ARG A 90 -3.97 25.46 -11.86
C ARG A 90 -2.99 24.37 -12.31
N MET A 91 -2.99 23.20 -11.66
CA MET A 91 -2.13 22.08 -11.97
C MET A 91 -2.82 21.04 -12.85
N VAL A 92 -2.03 20.22 -13.52
CA VAL A 92 -2.51 18.96 -14.09
C VAL A 92 -2.65 17.96 -12.94
N VAL A 93 -3.87 17.53 -12.65
CA VAL A 93 -4.15 16.55 -11.59
C VAL A 93 -4.20 15.15 -12.18
N ALA A 94 -3.25 14.32 -11.78
CA ALA A 94 -3.14 12.92 -12.19
C ALA A 94 -3.44 11.98 -11.02
N VAL A 95 -4.11 10.86 -11.30
CA VAL A 95 -4.46 9.85 -10.31
C VAL A 95 -4.03 8.47 -10.75
N ARG A 96 -3.56 7.66 -9.79
CA ARG A 96 -3.19 6.27 -10.05
C ARG A 96 -4.39 5.35 -10.28
N GLY A 97 -5.56 5.70 -9.75
CA GLY A 97 -6.71 4.82 -9.88
C GLY A 97 -7.98 5.30 -9.17
N PRO A 98 -9.00 4.44 -9.02
CA PRO A 98 -10.33 4.85 -8.58
C PRO A 98 -10.39 5.39 -7.13
N LYS A 99 -9.54 4.90 -6.22
CA LYS A 99 -9.56 5.34 -4.81
C LYS A 99 -9.12 6.78 -4.61
N PRO A 100 -7.97 7.26 -5.16
CA PRO A 100 -7.64 8.69 -5.13
C PRO A 100 -8.61 9.53 -5.94
N THR A 101 -9.13 9.04 -7.07
CA THR A 101 -10.17 9.73 -7.86
C THR A 101 -11.40 10.05 -7.02
N ALA A 102 -11.95 9.06 -6.30
CA ALA A 102 -13.11 9.27 -5.43
C ALA A 102 -12.82 10.29 -4.31
N ALA A 103 -11.62 10.22 -3.70
CA ALA A 103 -11.23 11.15 -2.63
C ALA A 103 -11.09 12.60 -3.11
N LEU A 104 -10.55 12.82 -4.31
CA LEU A 104 -10.41 14.15 -4.92
C LEU A 104 -11.75 14.71 -5.39
N ARG A 105 -12.59 13.91 -6.04
CA ARG A 105 -13.94 14.31 -6.47
C ARG A 105 -14.83 14.72 -5.30
N ALA A 106 -14.72 14.04 -4.16
CA ALA A 106 -15.43 14.43 -2.93
C ALA A 106 -15.02 15.83 -2.40
N ARG A 107 -13.90 16.37 -2.89
CA ARG A 107 -13.40 17.72 -2.60
C ARG A 107 -13.58 18.71 -3.75
N GLY A 108 -14.30 18.32 -4.80
CA GLY A 108 -14.53 19.16 -5.98
C GLY A 108 -13.31 19.33 -6.90
N VAL A 109 -12.28 18.50 -6.73
CA VAL A 109 -11.08 18.57 -7.57
C VAL A 109 -11.31 17.84 -8.89
N ARG A 110 -11.02 18.52 -10.03
CA ARG A 110 -11.05 17.87 -11.33
C ARG A 110 -9.91 16.88 -11.49
N ILE A 111 -10.10 15.88 -12.31
CA ILE A 111 -9.08 14.90 -12.68
C ILE A 111 -8.76 15.09 -14.16
N ASP A 112 -7.51 15.41 -14.47
CA ASP A 112 -7.05 15.64 -15.85
C ASP A 112 -6.45 14.37 -16.47
N ARG A 113 -5.84 13.52 -15.66
CA ARG A 113 -5.17 12.28 -16.07
C ARG A 113 -5.50 11.15 -15.10
N SER A 114 -5.76 9.97 -15.63
CA SER A 114 -6.01 8.76 -14.83
C SER A 114 -5.24 7.59 -15.41
N ALA A 115 -4.48 6.91 -14.59
CA ALA A 115 -3.85 5.66 -15.00
C ALA A 115 -4.91 4.60 -15.33
N ALA A 116 -4.62 3.76 -16.32
CA ALA A 116 -5.46 2.62 -16.70
C ALA A 116 -5.23 1.44 -15.73
N ASP A 117 -6.12 0.44 -15.79
CA ASP A 117 -5.86 -0.86 -15.14
C ASP A 117 -4.58 -1.48 -15.77
N PRO A 118 -3.68 -2.02 -14.97
CA PRO A 118 -3.76 -2.44 -13.56
C PRO A 118 -3.29 -1.39 -12.51
N PHE A 119 -3.28 -0.11 -12.83
CA PHE A 119 -3.01 1.01 -11.90
C PHE A 119 -1.61 0.95 -11.26
N THR A 120 -0.59 0.56 -12.01
CA THR A 120 0.80 0.53 -11.55
C THR A 120 1.52 1.86 -11.84
N THR A 121 2.78 1.95 -11.44
CA THR A 121 3.64 3.11 -11.76
C THR A 121 3.76 3.33 -13.27
N ARG A 122 3.84 2.26 -14.06
CA ARG A 122 3.92 2.33 -15.51
C ARG A 122 2.71 3.05 -16.12
N GLU A 123 1.50 2.72 -15.69
CA GLU A 123 0.28 3.36 -16.19
C GLU A 123 0.16 4.81 -15.72
N VAL A 124 0.69 5.14 -14.54
CA VAL A 124 0.81 6.55 -14.09
C VAL A 124 1.76 7.32 -15.01
N LEU A 125 2.93 6.77 -15.32
CA LEU A 125 3.89 7.39 -16.23
C LEU A 125 3.31 7.54 -17.64
N GLU A 126 2.59 6.52 -18.13
CA GLU A 126 1.94 6.56 -19.44
C GLU A 126 0.88 7.66 -19.52
N CYS A 127 0.00 7.80 -18.51
CA CYS A 127 -1.00 8.85 -18.52
C CYS A 127 -0.42 10.27 -18.34
N MET A 128 0.84 10.38 -17.90
CA MET A 128 1.57 11.63 -17.72
C MET A 128 2.53 11.94 -18.88
N LYS A 129 2.66 11.09 -19.90
CA LYS A 129 3.69 11.18 -20.94
C LYS A 129 3.68 12.51 -21.69
N ASP A 130 2.49 13.05 -21.97
CA ASP A 130 2.30 14.29 -22.73
C ASP A 130 2.31 15.56 -21.86
N VAL A 131 2.44 15.42 -20.53
CA VAL A 131 2.53 16.57 -19.63
C VAL A 131 3.95 17.14 -19.70
N PRO A 132 4.15 18.42 -20.09
CA PRO A 132 5.47 19.03 -20.17
C PRO A 132 6.00 19.32 -18.76
N VAL A 133 6.91 18.47 -18.28
CA VAL A 133 7.46 18.56 -16.91
C VAL A 133 8.92 19.03 -16.85
N ARG A 134 9.58 19.24 -17.98
CA ARG A 134 11.00 19.68 -18.03
C ARG A 134 11.16 21.06 -17.40
N GLY A 135 12.01 21.15 -16.37
CA GLY A 135 12.24 22.37 -15.61
C GLY A 135 11.11 22.73 -14.63
N GLU A 136 10.06 21.91 -14.57
CA GLU A 136 8.87 22.14 -13.77
C GLU A 136 8.87 21.33 -12.48
N ARG A 137 8.13 21.80 -11.49
CA ARG A 137 7.86 21.07 -10.24
C ARG A 137 6.68 20.13 -10.43
N VAL A 138 6.82 18.90 -9.94
CA VAL A 138 5.75 17.89 -9.90
C VAL A 138 5.58 17.41 -8.47
N ILE A 139 4.37 17.53 -7.95
CA ILE A 139 4.02 17.03 -6.63
C ILE A 139 3.64 15.55 -6.74
N VAL A 140 4.19 14.71 -5.89
CA VAL A 140 3.83 13.30 -5.77
C VAL A 140 3.34 13.01 -4.36
N GLN A 141 2.05 12.70 -4.22
CA GLN A 141 1.51 12.23 -2.97
C GLN A 141 1.98 10.79 -2.74
N ARG A 142 2.89 10.63 -1.77
CA ARG A 142 3.50 9.34 -1.42
C ARG A 142 2.50 8.38 -0.76
N TYR A 143 2.72 7.10 -0.90
CA TYR A 143 1.97 6.06 -0.21
C TYR A 143 2.92 5.10 0.51
N GLY A 144 2.85 5.04 1.83
CA GLY A 144 3.60 4.09 2.65
C GLY A 144 5.13 4.13 2.49
N VAL A 145 5.61 3.95 1.26
CA VAL A 145 7.03 4.01 0.86
C VAL A 145 7.23 4.98 -0.29
N VAL A 146 8.49 5.40 -0.51
CA VAL A 146 8.90 6.20 -1.66
C VAL A 146 8.70 5.38 -2.94
N ASN A 147 8.07 5.97 -3.94
CA ASN A 147 7.96 5.35 -5.26
C ASN A 147 9.15 5.76 -6.15
N VAL A 148 10.30 5.16 -5.84
CA VAL A 148 11.59 5.50 -6.49
C VAL A 148 11.53 5.38 -8.01
N GLU A 149 10.73 4.44 -8.56
CA GLU A 149 10.55 4.28 -10.00
C GLU A 149 9.83 5.49 -10.61
N LEU A 150 8.75 5.95 -9.97
CA LEU A 150 7.99 7.12 -10.42
C LEU A 150 8.85 8.39 -10.37
N ASP A 151 9.53 8.59 -9.23
CA ASP A 151 10.31 9.80 -8.99
C ASP A 151 11.47 9.89 -9.98
N LYS A 152 12.27 8.83 -10.12
CA LYS A 152 13.36 8.78 -11.09
C LYS A 152 12.89 8.96 -12.54
N ALA A 153 11.74 8.41 -12.91
CA ALA A 153 11.22 8.56 -14.27
C ALA A 153 10.77 10.01 -14.55
N LEU A 154 10.17 10.70 -13.57
CA LEU A 154 9.83 12.12 -13.69
C LEU A 154 11.08 12.99 -13.71
N GLU A 155 12.07 12.73 -12.86
CA GLU A 155 13.36 13.42 -12.82
C GLU A 155 14.14 13.24 -14.14
N ALA A 156 14.15 12.05 -14.71
CA ALA A 156 14.77 11.79 -16.01
C ALA A 156 14.12 12.59 -17.16
N ARG A 157 12.85 13.00 -16.98
CA ARG A 157 12.16 13.93 -17.90
C ARG A 157 12.44 15.40 -17.58
N GLY A 158 13.30 15.68 -16.59
CA GLY A 158 13.71 17.01 -16.16
C GLY A 158 12.76 17.68 -15.15
N ALA A 159 11.88 16.93 -14.49
CA ALA A 159 11.04 17.43 -13.40
C ALA A 159 11.83 17.58 -12.09
N SER A 160 11.41 18.55 -11.27
CA SER A 160 11.77 18.63 -9.85
C SER A 160 10.63 18.00 -9.04
N VAL A 161 10.84 16.78 -8.54
CA VAL A 161 9.82 16.04 -7.78
C VAL A 161 9.75 16.54 -6.35
N ILE A 162 8.55 16.78 -5.86
CA ILE A 162 8.24 17.16 -4.48
C ILE A 162 7.32 16.11 -3.90
N GLU A 163 7.84 15.28 -3.02
CA GLU A 163 7.03 14.30 -2.32
C GLU A 163 6.21 14.93 -1.19
N ILE A 164 4.94 14.55 -1.11
CA ILE A 164 4.10 14.78 0.07
C ILE A 164 3.97 13.45 0.81
N PRO A 165 4.71 13.24 1.89
CA PRO A 165 4.51 12.09 2.76
C PRO A 165 3.16 12.25 3.46
N THR A 166 2.30 11.26 3.41
CA THR A 166 0.97 11.32 4.03
C THR A 166 0.80 10.28 5.12
N TYR A 167 1.38 9.13 4.93
CA TYR A 167 1.51 8.07 5.93
C TYR A 167 2.71 7.19 5.56
N ARG A 168 3.24 6.50 6.52
CA ARG A 168 4.27 5.48 6.33
C ARG A 168 3.85 4.16 6.92
N TRP A 169 4.33 3.10 6.32
CA TRP A 169 4.19 1.77 6.89
C TRP A 169 5.31 1.52 7.89
N SER A 170 4.97 0.87 8.96
CA SER A 170 5.89 0.51 10.04
C SER A 170 5.53 -0.87 10.55
N LEU A 171 6.44 -1.48 11.30
CA LEU A 171 6.08 -2.59 12.17
C LEU A 171 5.04 -2.12 13.19
N PRO A 172 4.07 -2.98 13.56
CA PRO A 172 3.20 -2.71 14.70
C PRO A 172 4.03 -2.48 15.97
N ALA A 173 3.53 -1.62 16.86
CA ALA A 173 4.17 -1.40 18.16
C ALA A 173 4.23 -2.69 18.99
N ASP A 174 3.21 -3.54 18.87
CA ASP A 174 3.18 -4.88 19.45
C ASP A 174 3.46 -5.92 18.37
N THR A 175 4.65 -6.51 18.41
CA THR A 175 5.07 -7.58 17.51
C THR A 175 4.87 -9.00 18.07
N ARG A 176 4.32 -9.13 19.28
CA ARG A 176 4.05 -10.45 19.89
C ARG A 176 3.17 -11.34 19.03
N PRO A 177 2.07 -10.88 18.41
CA PRO A 177 1.27 -11.71 17.51
C PRO A 177 2.06 -12.26 16.31
N LEU A 178 3.02 -11.48 15.78
CA LEU A 178 3.91 -11.95 14.73
C LEU A 178 4.90 -13.01 15.21
N ALA A 179 5.46 -12.83 16.42
CA ALA A 179 6.36 -13.81 17.03
C ALA A 179 5.61 -15.12 17.32
N GLU A 180 4.38 -15.05 17.79
CA GLU A 180 3.48 -16.20 18.00
C GLU A 180 3.15 -16.89 16.67
N LEU A 181 2.84 -16.13 15.62
CA LEU A 181 2.59 -16.67 14.28
C LEU A 181 3.83 -17.40 13.75
N ILE A 182 5.03 -16.81 13.87
CA ILE A 182 6.28 -17.44 13.46
C ILE A 182 6.43 -18.81 14.16
N GLY A 183 6.20 -18.85 15.48
CA GLY A 183 6.23 -20.10 16.23
C GLY A 183 5.19 -21.13 15.76
N ALA A 184 3.98 -20.69 15.50
CA ALA A 184 2.90 -21.55 15.02
C ALA A 184 3.19 -22.11 13.61
N LEU A 185 3.76 -21.28 12.70
CA LEU A 185 4.20 -21.72 11.38
C LEU A 185 5.31 -22.79 11.48
N GLU A 186 6.30 -22.58 12.33
CA GLU A 186 7.38 -23.53 12.50
C GLU A 186 6.92 -24.90 13.06
N ARG A 187 5.94 -24.89 13.96
CA ARG A 187 5.29 -26.11 14.47
C ARG A 187 4.33 -26.76 13.47
N GLY A 188 4.11 -26.15 12.29
CA GLY A 188 3.18 -26.67 11.29
C GLY A 188 1.70 -26.55 11.68
N GLU A 189 1.38 -25.59 12.55
CA GLU A 189 0.00 -25.38 13.03
C GLU A 189 -0.87 -24.56 12.08
N MET A 190 -0.28 -23.96 11.02
CA MET A 190 -0.99 -23.16 10.04
C MET A 190 -1.16 -23.94 8.73
N ASP A 191 -2.38 -24.06 8.23
CA ASP A 191 -2.67 -24.65 6.93
C ASP A 191 -2.40 -23.65 5.79
N ALA A 192 -2.64 -22.36 6.02
CA ALA A 192 -2.35 -21.32 5.04
C ALA A 192 -1.87 -20.00 5.69
N ALA A 193 -1.16 -19.19 4.90
CA ALA A 193 -0.79 -17.82 5.24
C ALA A 193 -1.16 -16.86 4.10
N VAL A 194 -1.89 -15.78 4.42
CA VAL A 194 -2.44 -14.82 3.45
C VAL A 194 -1.69 -13.50 3.49
N PHE A 195 -1.14 -13.10 2.34
CA PHE A 195 -0.43 -11.85 2.16
C PHE A 195 -1.17 -10.93 1.19
N THR A 196 -1.55 -9.74 1.66
CA THR A 196 -2.27 -8.73 0.87
C THR A 196 -1.39 -7.53 0.50
N ASN A 197 -0.13 -7.52 0.97
CA ASN A 197 0.81 -6.43 0.76
C ASN A 197 2.26 -6.95 0.84
N ALA A 198 3.16 -6.39 0.02
CA ALA A 198 4.59 -6.73 0.04
C ALA A 198 5.27 -6.40 1.38
N GLU A 199 4.86 -5.29 2.04
CA GLU A 199 5.44 -4.89 3.32
C GLU A 199 5.11 -5.88 4.45
N GLN A 200 4.00 -6.61 4.36
CA GLN A 200 3.68 -7.69 5.31
C GLN A 200 4.75 -8.78 5.28
N VAL A 201 5.25 -9.11 4.09
CA VAL A 201 6.34 -10.08 3.91
C VAL A 201 7.63 -9.56 4.54
N ARG A 202 8.02 -8.32 4.20
CA ARG A 202 9.24 -7.69 4.72
C ARG A 202 9.21 -7.59 6.25
N ASN A 203 8.10 -7.14 6.80
CA ASN A 203 7.92 -6.96 8.25
C ASN A 203 7.92 -8.31 9.00
N LEU A 204 7.27 -9.33 8.47
CA LEU A 204 7.31 -10.67 9.06
C LEU A 204 8.75 -11.21 9.11
N PHE A 205 9.51 -11.06 8.01
CA PHE A 205 10.92 -11.47 7.97
C PHE A 205 11.82 -10.57 8.83
N ALA A 206 11.51 -9.28 8.99
CA ALA A 206 12.23 -8.40 9.91
C ALA A 206 12.08 -8.87 11.36
N VAL A 207 10.85 -9.22 11.80
CA VAL A 207 10.62 -9.80 13.14
C VAL A 207 11.32 -11.14 13.29
N ALA A 208 11.24 -12.01 12.28
CA ALA A 208 11.96 -13.29 12.31
C ALA A 208 13.48 -13.10 12.39
N GLY A 209 14.01 -12.08 11.71
CA GLY A 209 15.44 -11.71 11.79
C GLY A 209 15.86 -11.26 13.18
N GLN A 210 15.06 -10.42 13.83
CA GLN A 210 15.29 -10.01 15.23
C GLN A 210 15.29 -11.20 16.21
N LEU A 211 14.51 -12.23 15.90
CA LEU A 211 14.43 -13.45 16.69
C LEU A 211 15.48 -14.53 16.29
N GLY A 212 16.31 -14.26 15.27
CA GLY A 212 17.25 -15.27 14.73
C GLY A 212 16.59 -16.44 14.00
N ARG A 213 15.32 -16.26 13.52
CA ARG A 213 14.47 -17.36 13.01
C ARG A 213 14.13 -17.23 11.51
N SER A 214 14.84 -16.41 10.73
CA SER A 214 14.52 -16.14 9.31
C SER A 214 14.53 -17.41 8.45
N GLU A 215 15.51 -18.29 8.63
CA GLU A 215 15.60 -19.55 7.87
C GLU A 215 14.51 -20.54 8.28
N ALA A 216 14.23 -20.66 9.58
CA ALA A 216 13.16 -21.51 10.09
C ALA A 216 11.79 -21.06 9.60
N LEU A 217 11.51 -19.72 9.61
CA LEU A 217 10.29 -19.13 9.04
C LEU A 217 10.17 -19.43 7.54
N ARG A 218 11.28 -19.27 6.77
CA ARG A 218 11.27 -19.56 5.33
C ARG A 218 10.95 -21.02 5.06
N ALA A 219 11.56 -21.92 5.79
CA ALA A 219 11.28 -23.36 5.68
C ALA A 219 9.82 -23.67 6.06
N ALA A 220 9.29 -23.03 7.09
CA ALA A 220 7.90 -23.19 7.53
C ALA A 220 6.90 -22.69 6.48
N LEU A 221 7.09 -21.48 5.93
CA LEU A 221 6.25 -20.93 4.87
C LEU A 221 6.27 -21.79 3.60
N ASN A 222 7.42 -22.39 3.26
CA ASN A 222 7.52 -23.27 2.09
C ASN A 222 6.80 -24.63 2.27
N ARG A 223 6.36 -24.96 3.49
CA ARG A 223 5.50 -26.12 3.80
C ARG A 223 4.02 -25.73 3.98
N THR A 224 3.73 -24.45 4.11
CA THR A 224 2.39 -23.90 4.30
C THR A 224 1.83 -23.43 2.96
N LEU A 225 0.52 -23.47 2.75
CA LEU A 225 -0.10 -22.86 1.58
C LEU A 225 0.01 -21.34 1.68
N VAL A 226 0.93 -20.74 0.94
CA VAL A 226 1.10 -19.28 0.89
C VAL A 226 0.23 -18.71 -0.21
N ALA A 227 -0.72 -17.85 0.18
CA ALA A 227 -1.64 -17.17 -0.71
C ALA A 227 -1.35 -15.67 -0.77
N SER A 228 -1.23 -15.13 -1.98
CA SER A 228 -1.01 -13.70 -2.23
C SER A 228 -2.17 -13.07 -2.97
N ILE A 229 -2.40 -11.78 -2.67
CA ILE A 229 -3.47 -11.01 -3.33
C ILE A 229 -3.13 -10.65 -4.79
N GLY A 230 -1.86 -10.75 -5.18
CA GLY A 230 -1.46 -10.37 -6.54
C GLY A 230 0.06 -10.21 -6.70
N PRO A 231 0.49 -9.75 -7.88
CA PRO A 231 1.89 -9.87 -8.33
C PRO A 231 2.91 -9.14 -7.43
N VAL A 232 2.53 -8.00 -6.83
CA VAL A 232 3.45 -7.22 -5.97
C VAL A 232 3.77 -7.97 -4.67
N ALA A 233 2.77 -8.55 -4.01
CA ALA A 233 2.98 -9.38 -2.84
C ALA A 233 3.72 -10.69 -3.19
N SER A 234 3.37 -11.29 -4.33
CA SER A 234 4.06 -12.48 -4.85
C SER A 234 5.54 -12.22 -5.15
N SER A 235 5.89 -11.06 -5.69
CA SER A 235 7.30 -10.70 -5.93
C SER A 235 8.08 -10.67 -4.62
N ALA A 236 7.55 -9.98 -3.60
CA ALA A 236 8.20 -9.92 -2.29
C ALA A 236 8.37 -11.30 -1.63
N LEU A 237 7.38 -12.19 -1.79
CA LEU A 237 7.49 -13.58 -1.31
C LEU A 237 8.61 -14.35 -2.04
N ARG A 238 8.68 -14.23 -3.38
CA ARG A 238 9.74 -14.87 -4.18
C ARG A 238 11.13 -14.31 -3.85
N GLU A 239 11.25 -12.99 -3.66
CA GLU A 239 12.50 -12.34 -3.19
C GLU A 239 12.95 -12.91 -1.84
N ALA A 240 12.00 -13.18 -0.93
CA ALA A 240 12.24 -13.85 0.33
C ALA A 240 12.47 -15.36 0.19
N LYS A 241 12.52 -15.92 -1.04
CA LYS A 241 12.64 -17.34 -1.35
C LYS A 241 11.49 -18.19 -0.77
N VAL A 242 10.29 -17.64 -0.76
CA VAL A 242 9.06 -18.31 -0.36
C VAL A 242 8.25 -18.64 -1.60
N LYS A 243 7.82 -19.93 -1.69
CA LYS A 243 6.97 -20.40 -2.78
C LYS A 243 5.55 -19.84 -2.60
N VAL A 244 5.04 -19.18 -3.64
CA VAL A 244 3.64 -18.76 -3.72
C VAL A 244 2.83 -19.93 -4.23
N GLY A 245 1.97 -20.48 -3.38
CA GLY A 245 1.08 -21.57 -3.73
C GLY A 245 -0.20 -21.12 -4.44
N LEU A 246 -0.62 -19.87 -4.17
CA LEU A 246 -1.81 -19.28 -4.75
C LEU A 246 -1.62 -17.77 -4.94
N GLU A 247 -1.91 -17.28 -6.16
CA GLU A 247 -2.00 -15.86 -6.45
C GLU A 247 -3.41 -15.53 -6.95
N SER A 248 -4.07 -14.54 -6.34
CA SER A 248 -5.43 -14.16 -6.70
C SER A 248 -5.49 -13.45 -8.05
N SER A 249 -6.44 -13.85 -8.89
CA SER A 249 -6.80 -13.16 -10.12
C SER A 249 -8.33 -13.09 -10.24
N PRO A 250 -8.92 -11.88 -10.23
CA PRO A 250 -8.30 -10.56 -10.06
C PRO A 250 -7.74 -10.34 -8.64
N PRO A 251 -6.88 -9.30 -8.43
CA PRO A 251 -6.26 -9.02 -7.13
C PRO A 251 -7.27 -8.37 -6.15
N LYS A 252 -8.24 -9.15 -5.70
CA LYS A 252 -9.33 -8.75 -4.79
C LYS A 252 -9.48 -9.77 -3.67
N LEU A 253 -9.82 -9.30 -2.45
CA LEU A 253 -9.99 -10.15 -1.28
C LEU A 253 -11.01 -11.28 -1.50
N GLY A 254 -12.14 -10.98 -2.15
CA GLY A 254 -13.16 -11.99 -2.44
C GLY A 254 -12.64 -13.12 -3.33
N ALA A 255 -11.91 -12.79 -4.40
CA ALA A 255 -11.31 -13.77 -5.31
C ALA A 255 -10.22 -14.60 -4.58
N LEU A 256 -9.38 -13.94 -3.79
CA LEU A 256 -8.35 -14.59 -2.97
C LEU A 256 -8.95 -15.63 -2.03
N LEU A 257 -10.02 -15.25 -1.30
CA LEU A 257 -10.68 -16.15 -0.36
C LEU A 257 -11.41 -17.31 -1.05
N SER A 258 -12.03 -17.06 -2.20
CA SER A 258 -12.67 -18.13 -2.96
C SER A 258 -11.65 -19.16 -3.47
N ALA A 259 -10.53 -18.68 -3.99
CA ALA A 259 -9.44 -19.56 -4.43
C ALA A 259 -8.78 -20.30 -3.25
N LEU A 260 -8.62 -19.64 -2.11
CA LEU A 260 -8.08 -20.25 -0.89
C LEU A 260 -9.02 -21.33 -0.35
N ASP A 261 -10.32 -21.07 -0.35
CA ASP A 261 -11.33 -22.05 0.09
C ASP A 261 -11.30 -23.32 -0.79
N SER A 262 -11.24 -23.13 -2.10
CA SER A 262 -11.10 -24.27 -3.04
C SER A 262 -9.81 -25.06 -2.83
N ALA A 263 -8.69 -24.38 -2.50
CA ALA A 263 -7.41 -25.05 -2.30
C ALA A 263 -7.29 -25.78 -0.95
N LEU A 264 -8.11 -25.41 0.05
CA LEU A 264 -8.13 -26.00 1.40
C LEU A 264 -9.31 -26.96 1.62
N SER A 265 -10.19 -27.11 0.64
CA SER A 265 -11.29 -28.09 0.66
C SER A 265 -10.78 -29.45 0.23
#